data_b5bb7f8866995a995441f49070407f3c
#
_entry.id   b5bb7f8866995a995441f49070407f3c
#
_cell.length_a   1.000
_cell.length_b   1.000
_cell.length_c   1.000
_cell.angle_alpha   90.00
_cell.angle_beta   90.00
_cell.angle_gamma   90.00
#
_symmetry.space_group_name_H-M   'P 1'
#
loop_
_entity.id
_entity.type
_entity.pdbx_description
1 polymer ?
#
loop_
_entity_poly.entity_id
_entity_poly.type
_entity_poly.pdbx_seq_one_letter_code
_entity_poly.pdbx_strand_id
1 'polypeptide(L)'
;GKLSEIEVLGDDFENIVVHDFKRARSSSIDFTTRVPKFMQPLAKRILTPYSKINTAQCVGCGKCAESCPQHTITVREHKAHIEYSKCIHCFCCHEMCPKHVINIKRFSLFDL
;
A
#
# COMPACT_ATOMS: atom_id res chain seq x y z
N GLY A 1 21.31 -9.29 -1.16
CA GLY A 1 21.66 -10.70 -1.45
C GLY A 1 21.68 -10.92 -2.95
N LYS A 2 22.54 -11.79 -3.39
CA LYS A 2 22.60 -12.20 -4.80
C LYS A 2 21.81 -13.51 -4.96
N LEU A 3 21.20 -13.74 -6.12
CA LEU A 3 20.48 -14.99 -6.41
C LEU A 3 21.39 -16.24 -6.25
N SER A 4 22.70 -16.09 -6.48
CA SER A 4 23.68 -17.16 -6.30
C SER A 4 23.93 -17.58 -4.83
N GLU A 5 23.44 -16.81 -3.87
CA GLU A 5 23.58 -17.07 -2.44
C GLU A 5 22.37 -17.82 -1.86
N ILE A 6 21.36 -18.10 -2.70
CA ILE A 6 20.13 -18.80 -2.29
C ILE A 6 20.36 -20.30 -2.43
N GLU A 7 20.28 -21.03 -1.31
CA GLU A 7 20.23 -22.48 -1.30
C GLU A 7 18.80 -22.95 -1.46
N VAL A 8 18.53 -23.70 -2.52
CA VAL A 8 17.21 -24.27 -2.80
C VAL A 8 17.19 -25.71 -2.30
N LEU A 9 16.32 -25.98 -1.31
CA LEU A 9 16.10 -27.30 -0.75
C LEU A 9 14.80 -27.89 -1.30
N GLY A 10 14.84 -29.13 -1.74
CA GLY A 10 13.69 -29.86 -2.25
C GLY A 10 13.87 -30.32 -3.69
N ASP A 11 12.77 -30.27 -4.47
CA ASP A 11 12.78 -30.70 -5.87
C ASP A 11 13.67 -29.80 -6.74
N ASP A 12 14.13 -30.35 -7.87
CA ASP A 12 15.00 -29.66 -8.80
C ASP A 12 14.30 -28.39 -9.34
N PHE A 13 14.82 -27.22 -8.98
CA PHE A 13 14.27 -25.92 -9.36
C PHE A 13 14.10 -25.76 -10.87
N GLU A 14 15.02 -26.30 -11.68
CA GLU A 14 14.99 -26.17 -13.14
C GLU A 14 13.72 -26.82 -13.75
N ASN A 15 13.22 -27.87 -13.13
CA ASN A 15 12.05 -28.62 -13.61
C ASN A 15 10.72 -27.92 -13.31
N ILE A 16 10.68 -26.99 -12.35
CA ILE A 16 9.46 -26.28 -11.94
C ILE A 16 9.39 -24.85 -12.46
N VAL A 17 10.43 -24.36 -13.12
CA VAL A 17 10.43 -23.01 -13.70
C VAL A 17 9.49 -22.93 -14.90
N VAL A 18 8.52 -22.03 -14.83
CA VAL A 18 7.60 -21.74 -15.94
C VAL A 18 8.23 -20.68 -16.84
N HIS A 19 8.73 -21.08 -18.02
CA HIS A 19 9.41 -20.19 -18.95
C HIS A 19 8.47 -19.34 -19.81
N ASP A 20 7.22 -19.78 -19.99
CA ASP A 20 6.21 -19.12 -20.83
C ASP A 20 5.19 -18.30 -20.02
N PHE A 21 5.54 -17.91 -18.78
CA PHE A 21 4.66 -17.15 -17.91
C PHE A 21 4.28 -15.80 -18.56
N LYS A 22 3.00 -15.67 -18.91
CA LYS A 22 2.44 -14.43 -19.46
C LYS A 22 1.93 -13.54 -18.34
N ARG A 23 2.49 -12.35 -18.22
CA ARG A 23 2.00 -11.36 -17.25
C ARG A 23 0.56 -10.96 -17.56
N ALA A 24 -0.24 -10.78 -16.51
CA ALA A 24 -1.59 -10.25 -16.67
C ALA A 24 -1.57 -8.86 -17.31
N ARG A 25 -2.47 -8.62 -18.26
CA ARG A 25 -2.58 -7.31 -18.96
C ARG A 25 -3.00 -6.16 -18.04
N SER A 26 -3.56 -6.47 -16.86
CA SER A 26 -3.98 -5.49 -15.85
C SER A 26 -2.84 -4.63 -15.29
N SER A 27 -1.58 -5.11 -15.37
CA SER A 27 -0.40 -4.35 -14.92
C SER A 27 0.01 -3.22 -15.85
N SER A 28 -0.55 -3.16 -17.07
CA SER A 28 -0.15 -2.19 -18.10
C SER A 28 -1.04 -0.96 -18.21
N ILE A 29 -2.02 -0.81 -17.30
CA ILE A 29 -2.80 0.44 -17.23
C ILE A 29 -2.03 1.45 -16.34
N ASP A 30 -0.83 1.75 -16.76
CA ASP A 30 -0.10 2.90 -16.25
C ASP A 30 -0.64 4.15 -16.95
N PHE A 31 -1.83 4.56 -16.51
CA PHE A 31 -2.43 5.83 -16.95
C PHE A 31 -1.47 7.00 -16.69
N THR A 32 -0.60 6.85 -15.69
CA THR A 32 0.42 7.85 -15.34
C THR A 32 1.51 8.01 -16.42
N THR A 33 1.73 7.02 -17.28
CA THR A 33 2.72 7.12 -18.37
C THR A 33 2.25 7.99 -19.55
N ARG A 34 0.93 8.17 -19.68
CA ARG A 34 0.33 9.05 -20.70
C ARG A 34 0.32 10.52 -20.32
N VAL A 35 0.57 10.82 -19.02
CA VAL A 35 0.59 12.19 -18.51
C VAL A 35 1.98 12.80 -18.75
N PRO A 36 2.09 14.07 -19.21
CA PRO A 36 3.37 14.76 -19.34
C PRO A 36 4.21 14.67 -18.07
N LYS A 37 5.51 14.49 -18.19
CA LYS A 37 6.42 14.23 -17.06
C LYS A 37 6.30 15.27 -15.92
N PHE A 38 6.03 16.53 -16.25
CA PHE A 38 5.88 17.60 -15.26
C PHE A 38 4.58 17.49 -14.43
N MET A 39 3.54 16.82 -14.96
CA MET A 39 2.27 16.58 -14.24
C MET A 39 2.23 15.24 -13.52
N GLN A 40 3.15 14.32 -13.79
CA GLN A 40 3.17 13.00 -13.18
C GLN A 40 3.17 13.01 -11.65
N PRO A 41 3.96 13.86 -10.95
CA PRO A 41 3.94 13.86 -9.48
C PRO A 41 2.57 14.28 -8.91
N LEU A 42 1.90 15.22 -9.57
CA LEU A 42 0.56 15.65 -9.17
C LEU A 42 -0.48 14.55 -9.44
N ALA A 43 -0.42 13.93 -10.62
CA ALA A 43 -1.31 12.83 -11.00
C ALA A 43 -1.15 11.62 -10.05
N LYS A 44 0.09 11.24 -9.71
CA LYS A 44 0.36 10.18 -8.72
C LYS A 44 -0.25 10.53 -7.36
N ARG A 45 -0.05 11.75 -6.88
CA ARG A 45 -0.59 12.20 -5.58
C ARG A 45 -2.12 12.14 -5.52
N ILE A 46 -2.79 12.50 -6.61
CA ILE A 46 -4.27 12.51 -6.70
C ILE A 46 -4.83 11.09 -6.88
N LEU A 47 -4.20 10.29 -7.76
CA LEU A 47 -4.71 8.97 -8.13
C LEU A 47 -4.31 7.86 -7.15
N THR A 48 -3.29 8.07 -6.29
CA THR A 48 -2.87 7.05 -5.34
C THR A 48 -3.89 6.91 -4.21
N PRO A 49 -4.44 5.71 -4.00
CA PRO A 49 -5.34 5.48 -2.88
C PRO A 49 -4.59 5.65 -1.56
N TYR A 50 -5.26 6.15 -0.54
CA TYR A 50 -4.69 6.36 0.78
C TYR A 50 -5.63 5.91 1.90
N SER A 51 -5.05 5.51 3.03
CA SER A 51 -5.80 5.16 4.23
C SER A 51 -6.25 6.42 4.97
N LYS A 52 -7.54 6.50 5.33
CA LYS A 52 -8.09 7.59 6.15
C LYS A 52 -8.70 7.03 7.42
N ILE A 53 -8.25 7.51 8.57
CA ILE A 53 -8.77 7.10 9.87
C ILE A 53 -10.02 7.92 10.20
N ASN A 54 -11.10 7.24 10.58
CA ASN A 54 -12.25 7.89 11.19
C ASN A 54 -11.95 8.14 12.68
N THR A 55 -11.46 9.32 12.99
CA THR A 55 -11.04 9.70 14.34
C THR A 55 -12.20 9.70 15.35
N ALA A 56 -13.44 9.93 14.89
CA ALA A 56 -14.62 9.90 15.77
C ALA A 56 -14.83 8.51 16.40
N GLN A 57 -14.59 7.45 15.62
CA GLN A 57 -14.78 6.07 16.05
C GLN A 57 -13.47 5.39 16.52
N CYS A 58 -12.33 6.05 16.33
CA CYS A 58 -11.04 5.54 16.77
C CYS A 58 -10.95 5.51 18.30
N VAL A 59 -10.51 4.39 18.87
CA VAL A 59 -10.34 4.20 20.31
C VAL A 59 -8.87 4.32 20.77
N GLY A 60 -7.95 4.61 19.84
CA GLY A 60 -6.54 4.80 20.16
C GLY A 60 -5.81 3.54 20.64
N CYS A 61 -6.23 2.35 20.25
CA CYS A 61 -5.65 1.08 20.72
C CYS A 61 -4.21 0.82 20.27
N GLY A 62 -3.65 1.60 19.32
CA GLY A 62 -2.26 1.51 18.87
C GLY A 62 -1.94 0.40 17.86
N LYS A 63 -2.83 -0.54 17.57
CA LYS A 63 -2.57 -1.68 16.67
C LYS A 63 -2.12 -1.28 15.28
N CYS A 64 -2.71 -0.22 14.73
CA CYS A 64 -2.30 0.32 13.43
C CYS A 64 -0.89 0.94 13.45
N ALA A 65 -0.47 1.52 14.59
CA ALA A 65 0.88 2.07 14.76
C ALA A 65 1.92 0.96 14.88
N GLU A 66 1.63 -0.11 15.64
CA GLU A 66 2.49 -1.29 15.76
C GLU A 66 2.70 -1.99 14.40
N SER A 67 1.63 -2.08 13.61
CA SER A 67 1.65 -2.77 12.31
C SER A 67 2.22 -1.93 11.17
N CYS A 68 2.55 -0.67 11.41
CA CYS A 68 3.09 0.21 10.38
C CYS A 68 4.59 0.00 10.17
N PRO A 69 5.03 -0.55 9.02
CA PRO A 69 6.46 -0.81 8.78
C PRO A 69 7.31 0.45 8.69
N GLN A 70 6.67 1.59 8.38
CA GLN A 70 7.34 2.90 8.29
C GLN A 70 7.16 3.75 9.56
N HIS A 71 6.47 3.24 10.58
CA HIS A 71 6.21 3.96 11.83
C HIS A 71 5.62 5.36 11.63
N THR A 72 4.76 5.52 10.62
CA THR A 72 4.14 6.80 10.24
C THR A 72 2.84 7.08 10.98
N ILE A 73 2.45 6.21 11.89
CA ILE A 73 1.20 6.36 12.64
C ILE A 73 1.54 6.63 14.10
N THR A 74 1.02 7.74 14.62
CA THR A 74 1.16 8.12 16.04
C THR A 74 -0.21 8.14 16.70
N VAL A 75 -0.27 7.74 17.96
CA VAL A 75 -1.49 7.83 18.78
C VAL A 75 -1.35 9.02 19.73
N ARG A 76 -2.26 9.99 19.60
CA ARG A 76 -2.34 11.18 20.46
C ARG A 76 -3.79 11.35 20.90
N GLU A 77 -4.02 11.68 22.16
CA GLU A 77 -5.35 11.91 22.73
C GLU A 77 -6.34 10.77 22.40
N HIS A 78 -5.89 9.52 22.53
CA HIS A 78 -6.65 8.32 22.18
C HIS A 78 -7.12 8.25 20.73
N LYS A 79 -6.43 8.94 19.81
CA LYS A 79 -6.72 8.93 18.36
C LYS A 79 -5.44 8.64 17.59
N ALA A 80 -5.56 7.83 16.54
CA ALA A 80 -4.45 7.55 15.66
C ALA A 80 -4.40 8.60 14.52
N HIS A 81 -3.19 9.02 14.19
CA HIS A 81 -2.90 10.00 13.13
C HIS A 81 -1.83 9.46 12.20
N ILE A 82 -2.04 9.59 10.88
CA ILE A 82 -1.11 9.13 9.84
C ILE A 82 -0.31 10.31 9.30
N GLU A 83 1.02 10.19 9.28
CA GLU A 83 1.91 11.09 8.58
C GLU A 83 2.07 10.62 7.13
N TYR A 84 1.33 11.22 6.21
CA TYR A 84 1.28 10.78 4.81
C TYR A 84 2.56 11.03 4.02
N SER A 85 3.43 11.94 4.46
CA SER A 85 4.69 12.26 3.78
C SER A 85 5.65 11.06 3.67
N LYS A 86 5.58 10.16 4.65
CA LYS A 86 6.42 8.96 4.74
C LYS A 86 5.63 7.65 4.54
N CYS A 87 4.32 7.75 4.32
CA CYS A 87 3.44 6.60 4.16
C CYS A 87 3.67 5.94 2.80
N ILE A 88 3.95 4.64 2.80
CA ILE A 88 4.15 3.83 1.58
C ILE A 88 2.84 3.24 1.02
N HIS A 89 1.70 3.59 1.58
CA HIS A 89 0.37 3.13 1.17
C HIS A 89 0.22 1.60 1.12
N CYS A 90 0.83 0.87 2.07
CA CYS A 90 0.75 -0.59 2.15
C CYS A 90 -0.59 -1.12 2.68
N PHE A 91 -1.42 -0.26 3.27
CA PHE A 91 -2.75 -0.57 3.84
C PHE A 91 -2.77 -1.55 5.02
N CYS A 92 -1.63 -1.99 5.55
CA CYS A 92 -1.57 -2.86 6.72
C CYS A 92 -2.37 -2.30 7.91
N CYS A 93 -2.34 -0.99 8.11
CA CYS A 93 -3.11 -0.34 9.17
C CYS A 93 -4.63 -0.52 9.01
N HIS A 94 -5.15 -0.60 7.78
CA HIS A 94 -6.56 -0.86 7.49
C HIS A 94 -6.94 -2.28 7.92
N GLU A 95 -6.14 -3.29 7.53
CA GLU A 95 -6.39 -4.70 7.86
C GLU A 95 -6.26 -4.98 9.35
N MET A 96 -5.28 -4.34 10.02
CA MET A 96 -4.98 -4.60 11.43
C MET A 96 -5.89 -3.83 12.40
N CYS A 97 -6.80 -3.01 11.92
CA CYS A 97 -7.69 -2.22 12.77
C CYS A 97 -8.86 -3.06 13.31
N PRO A 98 -8.92 -3.41 14.62
CA PRO A 98 -9.98 -4.27 15.17
C PRO A 98 -11.37 -3.60 15.15
N LYS A 99 -11.42 -2.29 15.00
CA LYS A 99 -12.66 -1.51 14.90
C LYS A 99 -13.03 -1.17 13.45
N HIS A 100 -12.21 -1.54 12.48
CA HIS A 100 -12.43 -1.25 11.04
C HIS A 100 -12.72 0.23 10.75
N VAL A 101 -12.10 1.14 11.51
CA VAL A 101 -12.31 2.59 11.39
C VAL A 101 -11.34 3.26 10.41
N ILE A 102 -10.50 2.50 9.74
CA ILE A 102 -9.57 2.98 8.71
C ILE A 102 -10.11 2.60 7.35
N ASN A 103 -10.47 3.59 6.55
CA ASN A 103 -11.03 3.38 5.21
C ASN A 103 -10.00 3.72 4.13
N ILE A 104 -10.02 2.99 3.02
CA ILE A 104 -9.23 3.29 1.84
C ILE A 104 -10.02 4.29 0.99
N LYS A 105 -9.48 5.48 0.82
CA LYS A 105 -10.04 6.52 -0.05
C LYS A 105 -9.30 6.53 -1.37
N ARG A 106 -10.06 6.57 -2.46
CA ARG A 106 -9.56 6.82 -3.81
C ARG A 106 -10.13 8.15 -4.28
N PHE A 107 -9.38 8.85 -5.09
CA PHE A 107 -9.95 9.95 -5.84
C PHE A 107 -10.83 9.34 -6.95
N SER A 108 -12.14 9.48 -6.83
CA SER A 108 -13.09 9.09 -7.87
C SER A 108 -13.57 10.36 -8.57
N LEU A 109 -13.33 10.44 -9.88
CA LEU A 109 -13.89 11.50 -10.75
C LEU A 109 -15.39 11.33 -10.97
N PHE A 110 -15.98 10.21 -10.54
CA PHE A 110 -17.36 9.82 -10.81
C PHE A 110 -18.27 9.81 -9.56
N ASP A 111 -17.74 10.18 -8.39
CA ASP A 111 -18.58 10.37 -7.18
C ASP A 111 -19.11 11.82 -7.14
N LEU A 112 -19.84 12.18 -8.17
CA LEU A 112 -20.71 13.35 -8.19
C LEU A 112 -22.16 12.89 -8.08
#